data_ab2e28852b7330737ba48740614700f8
#
_entry.id   ab2e28852b7330737ba48740614700f8
#
_cell.length_a   1.000
_cell.length_b   1.000
_cell.length_c   1.000
_cell.angle_alpha   90.00
_cell.angle_beta   90.00
_cell.angle_gamma   90.00
#
_symmetry.space_group_name_H-M   'P 1'
#
loop_
_entity.id
_entity.type
_entity.pdbx_description
1 polymer ?
#
loop_
_entity_poly.entity_id
_entity_poly.type
_entity_poly.pdbx_seq_one_letter_code
_entity_poly.pdbx_strand_id
1 'polypeptide(L)'
;MTQTDPTTFADGAAYVDGEFVPVAEARIPLLDTGFLRSDTTYDVVHVWKGRFFRLDDHLDRFLAGAARLRFELPLNKPELARMLHRLVALAGLDEAYVNVTASRGPLPKGSRSPLACRNRIYAFAVPMIWIARPEEQDHGISMIVATPERIPMGSFDQTIKNYMWGDLTAGMIEAADRGAKVSMLLDRDGNVTEGPGFNVFAVAGGRLMTPDTGVLHGITRRTAIELAQGLNIETRVAPVGLDTLRSAEEIFITSTAGGIIPVTLLDDRPVGDGGPGPVTMRLRALYWQAHADPKYSVPVDYDCIREPA
;
A
#
# COMPACT_ATOMS: atom_id res chain seq x y z
N MET A 1 -33.98 -2.56 16.61
CA MET A 1 -33.14 -1.98 15.55
C MET A 1 -32.49 -0.73 16.12
N THR A 2 -31.29 -0.82 16.64
CA THR A 2 -30.52 0.34 17.07
C THR A 2 -30.04 1.07 15.82
N GLN A 3 -30.63 2.23 15.52
CA GLN A 3 -30.04 3.17 14.58
C GLN A 3 -28.64 3.50 15.11
N THR A 4 -27.59 3.06 14.40
CA THR A 4 -26.22 3.50 14.71
C THR A 4 -26.19 5.01 14.52
N ASP A 5 -25.83 5.73 15.58
CA ASP A 5 -25.62 7.18 15.52
C ASP A 5 -24.53 7.46 14.47
N PRO A 6 -24.80 8.21 13.40
CA PRO A 6 -23.81 8.50 12.37
C PRO A 6 -22.58 9.24 12.91
N THR A 7 -22.63 9.81 14.11
CA THR A 7 -21.47 10.44 14.76
C THR A 7 -20.47 9.43 15.35
N THR A 8 -20.89 8.19 15.57
CA THR A 8 -20.08 7.14 16.22
C THR A 8 -18.89 6.69 15.35
N PHE A 9 -18.99 6.77 14.02
CA PHE A 9 -17.95 6.35 13.07
C PHE A 9 -17.33 7.51 12.28
N ALA A 10 -17.48 8.74 12.76
CA ALA A 10 -17.05 9.94 11.99
C ALA A 10 -15.56 9.97 11.65
N ASP A 11 -14.69 9.42 12.51
CA ASP A 11 -13.24 9.35 12.29
C ASP A 11 -12.79 8.06 11.57
N GLY A 12 -13.73 7.15 11.32
CA GLY A 12 -13.51 5.86 10.68
C GLY A 12 -14.11 4.70 11.45
N ALA A 13 -14.17 3.56 10.77
CA ALA A 13 -14.68 2.30 11.27
C ALA A 13 -13.58 1.25 11.34
N ALA A 14 -13.64 0.33 12.29
CA ALA A 14 -12.77 -0.82 12.41
C ALA A 14 -13.57 -2.12 12.58
N TYR A 15 -12.95 -3.23 12.13
CA TYR A 15 -13.41 -4.59 12.36
C TYR A 15 -12.40 -5.32 13.24
N VAL A 16 -12.83 -5.79 14.41
CA VAL A 16 -12.01 -6.46 15.40
C VAL A 16 -12.76 -7.67 15.93
N ASP A 17 -12.20 -8.87 15.79
CA ASP A 17 -12.76 -10.11 16.34
C ASP A 17 -14.25 -10.39 16.01
N GLY A 18 -14.69 -10.00 14.81
CA GLY A 18 -16.07 -10.22 14.35
C GLY A 18 -17.00 -9.01 14.53
N GLU A 19 -16.55 -7.95 15.20
CA GLU A 19 -17.37 -6.78 15.51
C GLU A 19 -16.90 -5.53 14.76
N PHE A 20 -17.86 -4.68 14.40
CA PHE A 20 -17.60 -3.36 13.85
C PHE A 20 -17.67 -2.31 14.98
N VAL A 21 -16.60 -1.56 15.13
CA VAL A 21 -16.44 -0.55 16.18
C VAL A 21 -15.91 0.76 15.60
N PRO A 22 -16.11 1.92 16.24
CA PRO A 22 -15.40 3.14 15.90
C PRO A 22 -13.88 2.90 15.92
N VAL A 23 -13.14 3.46 14.95
CA VAL A 23 -11.69 3.24 14.88
C VAL A 23 -10.98 3.66 16.18
N ALA A 24 -11.45 4.69 16.86
CA ALA A 24 -10.90 5.15 18.13
C ALA A 24 -11.10 4.15 19.29
N GLU A 25 -12.05 3.23 19.17
CA GLU A 25 -12.34 2.19 20.17
C GLU A 25 -11.70 0.84 19.84
N ALA A 26 -11.14 0.69 18.64
CA ALA A 26 -10.50 -0.55 18.23
C ALA A 26 -9.30 -0.91 19.12
N ARG A 27 -9.25 -2.15 19.58
CA ARG A 27 -8.19 -2.66 20.45
C ARG A 27 -7.78 -4.04 19.97
N ILE A 28 -6.47 -4.28 19.90
CA ILE A 28 -5.92 -5.62 19.67
C ILE A 28 -5.38 -6.19 20.98
N PRO A 29 -5.42 -7.52 21.18
CA PRO A 29 -4.84 -8.13 22.37
C PRO A 29 -3.33 -7.90 22.45
N LEU A 30 -2.84 -7.47 23.60
CA LEU A 30 -1.41 -7.19 23.84
C LEU A 30 -0.50 -8.40 23.53
N LEU A 31 -0.99 -9.63 23.73
CA LEU A 31 -0.24 -10.85 23.47
C LEU A 31 -0.42 -11.39 22.06
N ASP A 32 -1.02 -10.65 21.16
CA ASP A 32 -1.10 -11.01 19.75
C ASP A 32 0.32 -11.02 19.14
N THR A 33 0.70 -12.13 18.49
CA THR A 33 2.04 -12.26 17.90
C THR A 33 2.24 -11.36 16.71
N GLY A 34 1.16 -10.89 16.07
CA GLY A 34 1.20 -9.82 15.06
C GLY A 34 1.81 -8.55 15.65
N PHE A 35 1.38 -8.16 16.86
CA PHE A 35 1.97 -7.03 17.57
C PHE A 35 3.37 -7.33 18.10
N LEU A 36 3.57 -8.49 18.73
CA LEU A 36 4.84 -8.82 19.41
C LEU A 36 5.98 -9.19 18.46
N ARG A 37 5.69 -9.69 17.25
CA ARG A 37 6.67 -10.32 16.35
C ARG A 37 6.50 -9.95 14.87
N SER A 38 5.61 -9.04 14.55
CA SER A 38 5.21 -8.72 13.17
C SER A 38 4.73 -9.95 12.37
N ASP A 39 4.20 -11.00 13.06
CA ASP A 39 3.67 -12.21 12.39
C ASP A 39 2.29 -11.91 11.80
N THR A 40 2.31 -11.13 10.73
CA THR A 40 1.15 -10.57 10.04
C THR A 40 1.36 -10.52 8.54
N THR A 41 0.25 -10.51 7.80
CA THR A 41 0.20 -9.96 6.43
C THR A 41 -0.97 -9.00 6.33
N TYR A 42 -0.86 -8.01 5.48
CA TYR A 42 -1.92 -7.01 5.31
C TYR A 42 -2.06 -6.57 3.86
N ASP A 43 -3.15 -5.92 3.55
CA ASP A 43 -3.30 -5.20 2.30
C ASP A 43 -3.99 -3.86 2.52
N VAL A 44 -3.83 -2.95 1.57
CA VAL A 44 -4.45 -1.64 1.58
C VAL A 44 -5.06 -1.37 0.24
N VAL A 45 -6.35 -1.10 0.23
CA VAL A 45 -7.08 -0.61 -0.93
C VAL A 45 -7.63 0.77 -0.62
N HIS A 46 -7.68 1.65 -1.61
CA HIS A 46 -8.34 2.94 -1.41
C HIS A 46 -9.72 2.97 -2.07
N VAL A 47 -10.56 3.83 -1.52
CA VAL A 47 -11.81 4.28 -2.12
C VAL A 47 -11.58 5.68 -2.65
N TRP A 48 -12.02 5.92 -3.88
CA TRP A 48 -11.98 7.23 -4.52
C TRP A 48 -13.33 7.52 -5.17
N LYS A 49 -13.96 8.62 -4.78
CA LYS A 49 -15.29 9.01 -5.24
C LYS A 49 -16.31 7.87 -5.14
N GLY A 50 -16.36 7.23 -3.96
CA GLY A 50 -17.27 6.14 -3.66
C GLY A 50 -17.01 4.83 -4.40
N ARG A 51 -15.78 4.61 -4.89
CA ARG A 51 -15.41 3.39 -5.61
C ARG A 51 -14.11 2.80 -5.10
N PHE A 52 -14.10 1.51 -4.78
CA PHE A 52 -12.86 0.76 -4.55
C PHE A 52 -12.09 0.61 -5.86
N PHE A 53 -10.81 0.90 -5.84
CA PHE A 53 -9.93 0.68 -6.99
C PHE A 53 -9.21 -0.66 -6.88
N ARG A 54 -9.48 -1.58 -7.82
CA ARG A 54 -8.86 -2.92 -7.94
C ARG A 54 -9.04 -3.77 -6.67
N LEU A 55 -10.20 -3.71 -6.02
CA LEU A 55 -10.49 -4.44 -4.78
C LEU A 55 -10.17 -5.94 -4.91
N ASP A 56 -10.58 -6.58 -6.00
CA ASP A 56 -10.33 -8.00 -6.24
C ASP A 56 -8.84 -8.34 -6.27
N ASP A 57 -8.03 -7.50 -6.93
CA ASP A 57 -6.58 -7.68 -7.02
C ASP A 57 -5.90 -7.54 -5.65
N HIS A 58 -6.36 -6.59 -4.83
CA HIS A 58 -5.88 -6.41 -3.47
C HIS A 58 -6.23 -7.61 -2.59
N LEU A 59 -7.46 -8.11 -2.67
CA LEU A 59 -7.89 -9.29 -1.92
C LEU A 59 -7.15 -10.56 -2.38
N ASP A 60 -6.91 -10.73 -3.69
CA ASP A 60 -6.15 -11.87 -4.21
C ASP A 60 -4.70 -11.84 -3.69
N ARG A 61 -4.05 -10.67 -3.69
CA ARG A 61 -2.70 -10.52 -3.14
C ARG A 61 -2.66 -10.81 -1.63
N PHE A 62 -3.63 -10.28 -0.87
CA PHE A 62 -3.77 -10.52 0.56
C PHE A 62 -3.91 -12.02 0.87
N LEU A 63 -4.82 -12.71 0.18
CA LEU A 63 -5.07 -14.14 0.37
C LEU A 63 -3.88 -14.99 -0.04
N ALA A 64 -3.20 -14.65 -1.14
CA ALA A 64 -1.98 -15.32 -1.57
C ALA A 64 -0.84 -15.16 -0.53
N GLY A 65 -0.68 -13.96 0.03
CA GLY A 65 0.27 -13.70 1.11
C GLY A 65 -0.06 -14.50 2.38
N ALA A 66 -1.33 -14.51 2.79
CA ALA A 66 -1.81 -15.29 3.93
C ALA A 66 -1.55 -16.80 3.76
N ALA A 67 -1.84 -17.33 2.59
CA ALA A 67 -1.62 -18.76 2.29
C ALA A 67 -0.13 -19.13 2.37
N ARG A 68 0.77 -18.28 1.83
CA ARG A 68 2.24 -18.51 1.90
C ARG A 68 2.76 -18.47 3.33
N LEU A 69 2.18 -17.66 4.21
CA LEU A 69 2.47 -17.62 5.64
C LEU A 69 1.69 -18.67 6.43
N ARG A 70 0.90 -19.52 5.76
CA ARG A 70 0.11 -20.59 6.38
C ARG A 70 -0.89 -20.05 7.40
N PHE A 71 -1.56 -18.94 7.08
CA PHE A 71 -2.71 -18.46 7.83
C PHE A 71 -3.97 -19.24 7.44
N GLU A 72 -4.77 -19.62 8.42
CA GLU A 72 -6.13 -20.15 8.26
C GLU A 72 -7.10 -19.03 8.59
N LEU A 73 -7.50 -18.29 7.57
CA LEU A 73 -8.33 -17.10 7.75
C LEU A 73 -9.77 -17.45 8.09
N PRO A 74 -10.41 -16.72 9.03
CA PRO A 74 -11.81 -16.96 9.41
C PRO A 74 -12.83 -16.48 8.35
N LEU A 75 -12.40 -15.70 7.35
CA LEU A 75 -13.24 -15.13 6.32
C LEU A 75 -12.69 -15.49 4.92
N ASN A 76 -13.57 -15.85 4.00
CA ASN A 76 -13.26 -16.07 2.60
C ASN A 76 -13.28 -14.72 1.81
N LYS A 77 -12.88 -14.74 0.51
CA LYS A 77 -12.79 -13.52 -0.31
C LYS A 77 -14.10 -12.73 -0.41
N PRO A 78 -15.27 -13.34 -0.68
CA PRO A 78 -16.55 -12.63 -0.67
C PRO A 78 -16.90 -12.01 0.70
N GLU A 79 -16.60 -12.70 1.79
CA GLU A 79 -16.83 -12.19 3.15
C GLU A 79 -15.91 -11.02 3.48
N LEU A 80 -14.63 -11.10 3.09
CA LEU A 80 -13.68 -9.99 3.20
C LEU A 80 -14.16 -8.77 2.40
N ALA A 81 -14.60 -8.97 1.16
CA ALA A 81 -15.13 -7.87 0.35
C ALA A 81 -16.33 -7.19 1.03
N ARG A 82 -17.34 -7.98 1.48
CA ARG A 82 -18.51 -7.44 2.20
C ARG A 82 -18.11 -6.67 3.47
N MET A 83 -17.16 -7.21 4.23
CA MET A 83 -16.63 -6.56 5.44
C MET A 83 -16.01 -5.19 5.09
N LEU A 84 -15.20 -5.10 4.02
CA LEU A 84 -14.58 -3.84 3.59
C LEU A 84 -15.61 -2.82 3.10
N HIS A 85 -16.62 -3.25 2.33
CA HIS A 85 -17.74 -2.38 1.94
C HIS A 85 -18.46 -1.83 3.17
N ARG A 86 -18.75 -2.69 4.15
CA ARG A 86 -19.44 -2.29 5.38
C ARG A 86 -18.62 -1.31 6.23
N LEU A 87 -17.30 -1.47 6.31
CA LEU A 87 -16.42 -0.50 6.99
C LEU A 87 -16.52 0.89 6.38
N VAL A 88 -16.42 0.98 5.05
CA VAL A 88 -16.51 2.26 4.34
C VAL A 88 -17.90 2.88 4.49
N ALA A 89 -18.96 2.06 4.39
CA ALA A 89 -20.34 2.50 4.54
C ALA A 89 -20.64 3.02 5.95
N LEU A 90 -20.15 2.32 7.02
CA LEU A 90 -20.29 2.77 8.41
C LEU A 90 -19.57 4.11 8.67
N ALA A 91 -18.39 4.28 8.08
CA ALA A 91 -17.62 5.53 8.18
C ALA A 91 -18.20 6.66 7.31
N GLY A 92 -19.09 6.34 6.34
CA GLY A 92 -19.70 7.33 5.43
C GLY A 92 -18.68 8.03 4.51
N LEU A 93 -17.55 7.36 4.19
CA LEU A 93 -16.45 7.93 3.43
C LEU A 93 -16.61 7.63 1.93
N ASP A 94 -16.44 8.64 1.09
CA ASP A 94 -16.32 8.52 -0.37
C ASP A 94 -14.86 8.54 -0.85
N GLU A 95 -13.93 8.95 0.03
CA GLU A 95 -12.49 8.86 -0.14
C GLU A 95 -11.88 8.24 1.12
N ALA A 96 -11.38 7.01 1.00
CA ALA A 96 -10.93 6.24 2.17
C ALA A 96 -9.63 5.47 1.92
N TYR A 97 -8.85 5.36 2.98
CA TYR A 97 -7.77 4.41 3.13
C TYR A 97 -8.31 3.20 3.91
N VAL A 98 -8.34 2.03 3.27
CA VAL A 98 -8.96 0.83 3.81
C VAL A 98 -7.89 -0.25 3.96
N ASN A 99 -7.64 -0.67 5.19
CA ASN A 99 -6.66 -1.70 5.53
C ASN A 99 -7.37 -3.00 5.94
N VAL A 100 -6.81 -4.13 5.53
CA VAL A 100 -7.14 -5.46 6.04
C VAL A 100 -5.86 -6.16 6.48
N THR A 101 -5.86 -6.72 7.68
CA THR A 101 -4.70 -7.39 8.30
C THR A 101 -5.09 -8.77 8.80
N ALA A 102 -4.31 -9.78 8.42
CA ALA A 102 -4.30 -11.07 9.06
C ALA A 102 -3.21 -11.10 10.12
N SER A 103 -3.55 -11.43 11.36
CA SER A 103 -2.63 -11.68 12.44
C SER A 103 -2.62 -13.14 12.82
N ARG A 104 -1.44 -13.64 13.19
CA ARG A 104 -1.31 -15.01 13.72
C ARG A 104 -2.17 -15.23 14.98
N GLY A 105 -2.40 -14.20 15.76
CA GLY A 105 -3.11 -14.24 17.03
C GLY A 105 -2.21 -14.58 18.21
N PRO A 106 -2.76 -14.60 19.44
CA PRO A 106 -2.01 -14.94 20.63
C PRO A 106 -1.70 -16.44 20.69
N LEU A 107 -0.52 -16.76 21.25
CA LEU A 107 -0.14 -18.16 21.50
C LEU A 107 -1.04 -18.76 22.58
N PRO A 108 -1.54 -20.01 22.38
CA PRO A 108 -2.22 -20.75 23.44
C PRO A 108 -1.32 -20.96 24.66
N LYS A 109 -1.92 -21.06 25.85
CA LYS A 109 -1.20 -21.26 27.11
C LYS A 109 -0.30 -22.51 27.01
N GLY A 110 0.99 -22.33 27.31
CA GLY A 110 2.00 -23.38 27.27
C GLY A 110 2.52 -23.75 25.89
N SER A 111 2.03 -23.12 24.82
CA SER A 111 2.52 -23.36 23.46
C SER A 111 3.53 -22.28 23.03
N ARG A 112 4.50 -22.68 22.21
CA ARG A 112 5.40 -21.78 21.46
C ARG A 112 5.23 -21.94 19.95
N SER A 113 4.36 -22.85 19.50
CA SER A 113 4.12 -23.10 18.08
C SER A 113 3.23 -22.01 17.46
N PRO A 114 3.68 -21.30 16.43
CA PRO A 114 2.85 -20.32 15.72
C PRO A 114 1.66 -21.00 15.01
N LEU A 115 1.77 -22.29 14.66
CA LEU A 115 0.69 -23.04 14.02
C LEU A 115 -0.43 -23.45 14.98
N ALA A 116 -0.25 -23.27 16.29
CA ALA A 116 -1.28 -23.53 17.29
C ALA A 116 -2.18 -22.29 17.54
N CYS A 117 -1.85 -21.14 16.96
CA CYS A 117 -2.63 -19.91 17.11
C CYS A 117 -3.93 -19.97 16.29
N ARG A 118 -5.00 -19.38 16.83
CA ARG A 118 -6.19 -19.04 16.05
C ARG A 118 -5.95 -17.71 15.34
N ASN A 119 -5.91 -17.75 14.01
CA ASN A 119 -5.67 -16.55 13.22
C ASN A 119 -6.84 -15.56 13.31
N ARG A 120 -6.53 -14.28 13.19
CA ARG A 120 -7.47 -13.17 13.36
C ARG A 120 -7.44 -12.24 12.15
N ILE A 121 -8.56 -11.61 11.90
CA ILE A 121 -8.67 -10.51 10.93
C ILE A 121 -8.94 -9.23 11.70
N TYR A 122 -8.16 -8.21 11.37
CA TYR A 122 -8.37 -6.82 11.75
C TYR A 122 -8.50 -6.00 10.49
N ALA A 123 -9.38 -5.03 10.46
CA ALA A 123 -9.50 -4.12 9.33
C ALA A 123 -9.96 -2.74 9.82
N PHE A 124 -9.69 -1.72 9.02
CA PHE A 124 -10.23 -0.39 9.27
C PHE A 124 -10.39 0.40 7.96
N ALA A 125 -11.33 1.34 7.99
CA ALA A 125 -11.50 2.37 6.98
C ALA A 125 -11.42 3.74 7.66
N VAL A 126 -10.53 4.59 7.17
CA VAL A 126 -10.33 5.97 7.65
C VAL A 126 -10.27 6.93 6.46
N PRO A 127 -10.40 8.25 6.65
CA PRO A 127 -10.18 9.22 5.57
C PRO A 127 -8.89 8.95 4.83
N MET A 128 -8.84 9.28 3.53
CA MET A 128 -7.71 8.98 2.66
C MET A 128 -6.39 9.49 3.25
N ILE A 129 -5.40 8.59 3.37
CA ILE A 129 -4.03 8.89 3.78
C ILE A 129 -3.18 9.07 2.53
N TRP A 130 -2.47 10.20 2.43
CA TRP A 130 -1.63 10.54 1.29
C TRP A 130 -0.14 10.50 1.64
N ILE A 131 0.68 9.89 0.80
CA ILE A 131 2.15 10.06 0.85
C ILE A 131 2.49 11.50 0.47
N ALA A 132 1.87 12.00 -0.60
CA ALA A 132 1.90 13.40 -0.99
C ALA A 132 0.50 13.79 -1.46
N ARG A 133 0.00 14.93 -1.01
CA ARG A 133 -1.31 15.44 -1.41
C ARG A 133 -1.31 15.86 -2.89
N PRO A 134 -2.46 15.92 -3.56
CA PRO A 134 -2.54 16.29 -4.98
C PRO A 134 -1.76 17.57 -5.33
N GLU A 135 -1.80 18.58 -4.47
CA GLU A 135 -1.12 19.86 -4.67
C GLU A 135 0.42 19.70 -4.63
N GLU A 136 0.93 18.84 -3.77
CA GLU A 136 2.36 18.50 -3.72
C GLU A 136 2.78 17.71 -4.96
N GLN A 137 1.91 16.82 -5.45
CA GLN A 137 2.16 16.02 -6.65
C GLN A 137 2.25 16.85 -7.93
N ASP A 138 1.57 18.02 -7.98
CA ASP A 138 1.62 18.91 -9.14
C ASP A 138 3.01 19.55 -9.33
N HIS A 139 3.80 19.63 -8.26
CA HIS A 139 5.18 20.13 -8.25
C HIS A 139 6.23 19.04 -8.15
N GLY A 140 5.82 17.82 -7.78
CA GLY A 140 6.70 16.72 -7.47
C GLY A 140 7.29 16.80 -6.06
N ILE A 141 7.85 15.68 -5.60
CA ILE A 141 8.39 15.55 -4.24
C ILE A 141 9.90 15.29 -4.25
N SER A 142 10.51 15.50 -3.08
CA SER A 142 11.91 15.13 -2.82
C SER A 142 12.00 13.70 -2.29
N MET A 143 13.03 12.96 -2.73
CA MET A 143 13.36 11.61 -2.30
C MET A 143 14.85 11.53 -1.98
N ILE A 144 15.20 10.76 -0.95
CA ILE A 144 16.59 10.40 -0.66
C ILE A 144 16.83 8.91 -0.90
N VAL A 145 18.07 8.58 -1.19
CA VAL A 145 18.59 7.23 -1.01
C VAL A 145 19.00 7.08 0.45
N ALA A 146 18.28 6.24 1.19
CA ALA A 146 18.53 6.07 2.63
C ALA A 146 19.76 5.18 2.88
N THR A 147 20.39 5.39 4.02
CA THR A 147 21.55 4.60 4.48
C THR A 147 21.19 3.14 4.83
N PRO A 148 20.05 2.83 5.47
CA PRO A 148 19.66 1.45 5.75
C PRO A 148 19.46 0.64 4.46
N GLU A 149 20.02 -0.59 4.44
CA GLU A 149 19.72 -1.55 3.38
C GLU A 149 18.31 -2.13 3.54
N ARG A 150 17.67 -2.44 2.42
CA ARG A 150 16.41 -3.19 2.41
C ARG A 150 16.64 -4.60 2.94
N ILE A 151 15.75 -5.09 3.82
CA ILE A 151 15.79 -6.48 4.30
C ILE A 151 15.94 -7.43 3.11
N PRO A 152 16.97 -8.32 3.09
CA PRO A 152 17.20 -9.21 1.96
C PRO A 152 16.04 -10.20 1.73
N MET A 153 15.74 -10.52 0.47
CA MET A 153 14.76 -11.53 0.06
C MET A 153 14.97 -12.90 0.73
N GLY A 154 16.23 -13.26 1.03
CA GLY A 154 16.56 -14.49 1.74
C GLY A 154 16.19 -14.48 3.24
N SER A 155 15.93 -13.31 3.82
CA SER A 155 15.49 -13.18 5.21
C SER A 155 13.97 -13.16 5.34
N PHE A 156 13.31 -12.45 4.46
CA PHE A 156 11.86 -12.41 4.34
C PHE A 156 11.47 -12.06 2.90
N ASP A 157 10.41 -12.67 2.40
CA ASP A 157 9.92 -12.45 1.04
C ASP A 157 9.07 -11.17 0.95
N GLN A 158 9.63 -10.10 0.38
CA GLN A 158 8.97 -8.80 0.24
C GLN A 158 7.76 -8.83 -0.69
N THR A 159 7.57 -9.89 -1.49
CA THR A 159 6.35 -10.05 -2.28
C THR A 159 5.12 -10.38 -1.43
N ILE A 160 5.32 -10.74 -0.15
CA ILE A 160 4.28 -10.81 0.88
C ILE A 160 4.22 -9.46 1.58
N LYS A 161 3.07 -8.77 1.51
CA LYS A 161 2.90 -7.48 2.17
C LYS A 161 2.85 -7.67 3.69
N ASN A 162 3.78 -7.05 4.43
CA ASN A 162 4.05 -7.34 5.85
C ASN A 162 4.36 -6.07 6.64
N TYR A 163 4.39 -6.18 7.97
CA TYR A 163 4.73 -5.10 8.91
C TYR A 163 6.20 -5.14 9.40
N MET A 164 7.10 -5.85 8.73
CA MET A 164 8.54 -5.79 8.99
C MET A 164 9.12 -4.51 8.38
N TRP A 165 8.87 -3.39 9.02
CA TRP A 165 9.17 -2.04 8.53
C TRP A 165 10.37 -1.38 9.21
N GLY A 166 11.19 -2.12 9.96
CA GLY A 166 12.30 -1.54 10.71
C GLY A 166 13.28 -0.76 9.83
N ASP A 167 13.68 -1.33 8.70
CA ASP A 167 14.54 -0.70 7.70
C ASP A 167 13.84 0.49 7.00
N LEU A 168 12.60 0.32 6.59
CA LEU A 168 11.78 1.37 5.97
C LEU A 168 11.56 2.55 6.94
N THR A 169 11.26 2.25 8.22
CA THR A 169 11.07 3.28 9.25
C THR A 169 12.37 4.05 9.50
N ALA A 170 13.53 3.37 9.56
CA ALA A 170 14.82 4.04 9.69
C ALA A 170 15.07 4.98 8.50
N GLY A 171 14.74 4.56 7.28
CA GLY A 171 14.80 5.41 6.10
C GLY A 171 13.85 6.63 6.17
N MET A 172 12.63 6.45 6.70
CA MET A 172 11.70 7.58 6.91
C MET A 172 12.26 8.62 7.88
N ILE A 173 12.89 8.17 8.97
CA ILE A 173 13.52 9.06 9.96
C ILE A 173 14.67 9.83 9.29
N GLU A 174 15.53 9.14 8.53
CA GLU A 174 16.62 9.80 7.80
C GLU A 174 16.09 10.81 6.77
N ALA A 175 15.00 10.50 6.06
CA ALA A 175 14.39 11.46 5.14
C ALA A 175 13.91 12.72 5.88
N ALA A 176 13.26 12.57 7.02
CA ALA A 176 12.82 13.69 7.85
C ALA A 176 14.01 14.53 8.35
N ASP A 177 15.10 13.89 8.83
CA ASP A 177 16.31 14.58 9.31
C ASP A 177 16.99 15.37 8.18
N ARG A 178 16.90 14.89 6.94
CA ARG A 178 17.45 15.54 5.74
C ARG A 178 16.47 16.48 5.03
N GLY A 179 15.25 16.66 5.58
CA GLY A 179 14.22 17.54 5.00
C GLY A 179 13.60 17.03 3.70
N ALA A 180 13.73 15.75 3.40
CA ALA A 180 13.12 15.13 2.23
C ALA A 180 11.72 14.56 2.55
N LYS A 181 10.88 14.47 1.54
CA LYS A 181 9.50 13.95 1.69
C LYS A 181 9.46 12.45 1.91
N VAL A 182 10.29 11.69 1.18
CA VAL A 182 10.32 10.22 1.23
C VAL A 182 11.73 9.68 1.11
N SER A 183 11.91 8.41 1.48
CA SER A 183 13.17 7.67 1.32
C SER A 183 12.96 6.42 0.47
N MET A 184 13.97 6.05 -0.29
CA MET A 184 14.08 4.79 -0.99
C MET A 184 15.31 4.03 -0.48
N LEU A 185 15.21 2.70 -0.39
CA LEU A 185 16.28 1.84 0.08
C LEU A 185 16.94 1.10 -1.09
N LEU A 186 18.20 0.76 -0.93
CA LEU A 186 18.93 -0.11 -1.83
C LEU A 186 19.03 -1.53 -1.26
N ASP A 187 19.26 -2.50 -2.13
CA ASP A 187 19.76 -3.81 -1.71
C ASP A 187 21.28 -3.77 -1.43
N ARG A 188 21.84 -4.89 -0.96
CA ARG A 188 23.28 -5.00 -0.68
C ARG A 188 24.19 -4.84 -1.91
N ASP A 189 23.65 -5.01 -3.12
CA ASP A 189 24.38 -4.89 -4.38
C ASP A 189 24.27 -3.48 -4.97
N GLY A 190 23.61 -2.55 -4.25
CA GLY A 190 23.42 -1.16 -4.66
C GLY A 190 22.30 -0.96 -5.68
N ASN A 191 21.42 -1.94 -5.87
CA ASN A 191 20.27 -1.77 -6.72
C ASN A 191 19.11 -1.11 -5.97
N VAL A 192 18.33 -0.35 -6.70
CA VAL A 192 17.09 0.26 -6.23
C VAL A 192 16.11 -0.84 -5.84
N THR A 193 15.46 -0.67 -4.69
CA THR A 193 14.36 -1.52 -4.25
C THR A 193 13.07 -0.70 -4.17
N GLU A 194 12.59 -0.47 -2.99
CA GLU A 194 11.35 0.25 -2.73
C GLU A 194 11.49 1.21 -1.56
N GLY A 195 10.49 2.01 -1.32
CA GLY A 195 10.41 2.83 -0.12
C GLY A 195 9.17 2.50 0.72
N PRO A 196 8.96 3.23 1.83
CA PRO A 196 7.87 3.01 2.76
C PRO A 196 6.49 3.10 2.11
N GLY A 197 5.95 1.96 1.68
CA GLY A 197 4.62 1.85 1.08
C GLY A 197 4.53 2.22 -0.40
N PHE A 198 5.63 2.28 -1.14
CA PHE A 198 5.64 2.59 -2.56
C PHE A 198 6.72 1.85 -3.36
N ASN A 199 6.49 1.68 -4.66
CA ASN A 199 7.50 1.21 -5.61
C ASN A 199 8.07 2.40 -6.41
N VAL A 200 9.30 2.22 -6.94
CA VAL A 200 10.04 3.23 -7.69
C VAL A 200 10.06 2.91 -9.16
N PHE A 201 9.96 3.94 -9.99
CA PHE A 201 10.12 3.90 -11.44
C PHE A 201 11.07 4.98 -11.90
N ALA A 202 11.81 4.66 -12.97
CA ALA A 202 12.65 5.61 -13.69
C ALA A 202 12.27 5.62 -15.18
N VAL A 203 12.33 6.77 -15.81
CA VAL A 203 12.29 6.91 -17.27
C VAL A 203 13.70 7.23 -17.74
N ALA A 204 14.27 6.37 -18.57
CA ALA A 204 15.61 6.53 -19.10
C ALA A 204 15.67 6.04 -20.55
N GLY A 205 16.14 6.90 -21.46
CA GLY A 205 16.21 6.60 -22.89
C GLY A 205 14.84 6.26 -23.49
N GLY A 206 13.78 6.94 -23.05
CA GLY A 206 12.41 6.70 -23.50
C GLY A 206 11.76 5.42 -23.01
N ARG A 207 12.38 4.71 -22.07
CA ARG A 207 11.90 3.44 -21.49
C ARG A 207 11.51 3.64 -20.04
N LEU A 208 10.50 2.91 -19.61
CA LEU A 208 10.11 2.82 -18.22
C LEU A 208 10.84 1.65 -17.55
N MET A 209 11.48 1.88 -16.43
CA MET A 209 12.24 0.89 -15.67
C MET A 209 11.72 0.80 -14.23
N THR A 210 11.64 -0.41 -13.68
CA THR A 210 11.26 -0.65 -12.29
C THR A 210 11.92 -1.93 -11.78
N PRO A 211 12.36 -1.99 -10.52
CA PRO A 211 12.99 -3.18 -9.95
C PRO A 211 12.09 -4.42 -10.03
N ASP A 212 12.69 -5.59 -10.22
CA ASP A 212 12.04 -6.90 -10.24
C ASP A 212 12.14 -7.66 -8.91
N THR A 213 13.16 -7.36 -8.10
CA THR A 213 13.47 -8.03 -6.83
C THR A 213 13.60 -7.03 -5.68
N GLY A 214 13.48 -7.53 -4.44
CA GLY A 214 13.56 -6.69 -3.24
C GLY A 214 12.37 -5.75 -3.07
N VAL A 215 11.26 -5.99 -3.75
CA VAL A 215 10.10 -5.10 -3.79
C VAL A 215 8.78 -5.85 -3.65
N LEU A 216 7.79 -5.19 -3.10
CA LEU A 216 6.41 -5.65 -3.20
C LEU A 216 5.92 -5.52 -4.66
N HIS A 217 5.22 -6.52 -5.17
CA HIS A 217 4.50 -6.41 -6.44
C HIS A 217 3.25 -5.54 -6.27
N GLY A 218 3.45 -4.21 -6.27
CA GLY A 218 2.41 -3.21 -6.01
C GLY A 218 1.28 -3.26 -7.02
N ILE A 219 0.03 -3.12 -6.57
CA ILE A 219 -1.14 -3.04 -7.46
C ILE A 219 -1.09 -1.76 -8.29
N THR A 220 -0.73 -0.63 -7.67
CA THR A 220 -0.50 0.63 -8.40
C THR A 220 0.68 0.51 -9.38
N ARG A 221 1.77 -0.19 -8.98
CA ARG A 221 2.89 -0.50 -9.88
C ARG A 221 2.42 -1.29 -11.11
N ARG A 222 1.63 -2.34 -10.92
CA ARG A 222 1.05 -3.13 -12.02
C ARG A 222 0.19 -2.26 -12.93
N THR A 223 -0.64 -1.40 -12.35
CA THR A 223 -1.46 -0.47 -13.13
C THR A 223 -0.61 0.50 -13.95
N ALA A 224 0.47 1.06 -13.38
CA ALA A 224 1.38 1.92 -14.13
C ALA A 224 2.04 1.20 -15.32
N ILE A 225 2.43 -0.07 -15.16
CA ILE A 225 2.97 -0.91 -16.24
C ILE A 225 1.91 -1.14 -17.33
N GLU A 226 0.68 -1.53 -16.95
CA GLU A 226 -0.43 -1.75 -17.89
C GLU A 226 -0.75 -0.48 -18.70
N LEU A 227 -0.77 0.69 -18.04
CA LEU A 227 -1.01 1.98 -18.69
C LEU A 227 0.15 2.38 -19.63
N ALA A 228 1.40 2.15 -19.24
CA ALA A 228 2.56 2.41 -20.08
C ALA A 228 2.55 1.54 -21.35
N GLN A 229 2.19 0.26 -21.21
CA GLN A 229 2.00 -0.65 -22.35
C GLN A 229 0.90 -0.13 -23.30
N GLY A 230 -0.22 0.38 -22.75
CA GLY A 230 -1.29 0.99 -23.55
C GLY A 230 -0.85 2.25 -24.32
N LEU A 231 0.24 2.90 -23.89
CA LEU A 231 0.88 4.02 -24.57
C LEU A 231 2.03 3.60 -25.50
N ASN A 232 2.30 2.30 -25.65
CA ASN A 232 3.46 1.74 -26.34
C ASN A 232 4.81 2.20 -25.76
N ILE A 233 4.86 2.48 -24.46
CA ILE A 233 6.12 2.77 -23.75
C ILE A 233 6.74 1.44 -23.33
N GLU A 234 7.95 1.17 -23.84
CA GLU A 234 8.70 -0.02 -23.44
C GLU A 234 8.92 -0.02 -21.93
N THR A 235 8.49 -1.08 -21.25
CA THR A 235 8.68 -1.23 -19.81
C THR A 235 9.60 -2.38 -19.50
N ARG A 236 10.68 -2.10 -18.77
CA ARG A 236 11.66 -3.09 -18.32
C ARG A 236 11.49 -3.32 -16.81
N VAL A 237 11.14 -4.56 -16.46
CA VAL A 237 11.09 -5.05 -15.07
C VAL A 237 12.36 -5.87 -14.87
N ALA A 238 13.37 -5.27 -14.23
CA ALA A 238 14.72 -5.84 -14.07
C ALA A 238 15.47 -5.07 -12.97
N PRO A 239 16.64 -5.54 -12.49
CA PRO A 239 17.45 -4.76 -11.56
C PRO A 239 17.73 -3.35 -12.10
N VAL A 240 17.56 -2.35 -11.24
CA VAL A 240 17.81 -0.93 -11.55
C VAL A 240 18.95 -0.46 -10.65
N GLY A 241 20.13 -0.24 -11.22
CA GLY A 241 21.27 0.32 -10.48
C GLY A 241 21.03 1.78 -10.08
N LEU A 242 21.64 2.21 -8.98
CA LEU A 242 21.49 3.58 -8.49
C LEU A 242 21.95 4.63 -9.52
N ASP A 243 22.99 4.35 -10.31
CA ASP A 243 23.46 5.28 -11.34
C ASP A 243 22.42 5.47 -12.47
N THR A 244 21.69 4.41 -12.82
CA THR A 244 20.56 4.50 -13.74
C THR A 244 19.47 5.42 -13.20
N LEU A 245 19.14 5.28 -11.91
CA LEU A 245 18.15 6.14 -11.26
C LEU A 245 18.63 7.61 -11.22
N ARG A 246 19.90 7.86 -10.87
CA ARG A 246 20.48 9.20 -10.81
C ARG A 246 20.57 9.90 -12.16
N SER A 247 20.68 9.15 -13.24
CA SER A 247 20.74 9.67 -14.61
C SER A 247 19.38 9.63 -15.33
N ALA A 248 18.30 9.26 -14.62
CA ALA A 248 16.98 9.17 -15.20
C ALA A 248 16.44 10.55 -15.62
N GLU A 249 15.72 10.58 -16.73
CA GLU A 249 15.01 11.76 -17.25
C GLU A 249 13.82 12.12 -16.34
N GLU A 250 13.13 11.08 -15.81
CA GLU A 250 12.03 11.21 -14.85
C GLU A 250 12.12 10.11 -13.81
N ILE A 251 11.71 10.43 -12.58
CA ILE A 251 11.48 9.45 -11.52
C ILE A 251 10.06 9.64 -10.99
N PHE A 252 9.38 8.55 -10.71
CA PHE A 252 8.13 8.59 -9.97
C PHE A 252 7.99 7.38 -9.05
N ILE A 253 7.12 7.52 -8.07
CA ILE A 253 6.75 6.43 -7.17
C ILE A 253 5.29 6.05 -7.37
N THR A 254 4.94 4.81 -6.98
CA THR A 254 3.57 4.30 -7.09
C THR A 254 3.08 3.71 -5.78
N SER A 255 1.92 4.17 -5.34
CA SER A 255 1.32 3.74 -4.07
C SER A 255 -0.20 3.78 -4.14
N THR A 256 -0.87 2.90 -3.38
CA THR A 256 -2.31 3.04 -3.07
C THR A 256 -2.59 4.36 -2.34
N ALA A 257 -1.62 4.87 -1.58
CA ALA A 257 -1.70 6.11 -0.81
C ALA A 257 -1.26 7.36 -1.63
N GLY A 258 -1.70 7.47 -2.88
CA GLY A 258 -1.40 8.66 -3.70
C GLY A 258 -1.30 8.43 -5.21
N GLY A 259 -1.41 7.16 -5.67
CA GLY A 259 -1.34 6.85 -7.10
C GLY A 259 0.08 6.93 -7.64
N ILE A 260 0.25 7.67 -8.72
CA ILE A 260 1.55 7.93 -9.38
C ILE A 260 2.01 9.33 -8.96
N ILE A 261 3.15 9.40 -8.27
CA ILE A 261 3.66 10.62 -7.63
C ILE A 261 5.02 10.97 -8.25
N PRO A 262 5.17 12.12 -8.89
CA PRO A 262 6.46 12.56 -9.47
C PRO A 262 7.50 12.80 -8.38
N VAL A 263 8.75 12.42 -8.64
CA VAL A 263 9.93 12.76 -7.83
C VAL A 263 10.79 13.72 -8.64
N THR A 264 10.95 14.94 -8.16
CA THR A 264 11.68 16.01 -8.86
C THR A 264 13.04 16.33 -8.24
N LEU A 265 13.29 15.83 -7.02
CA LEU A 265 14.59 15.93 -6.36
C LEU A 265 15.01 14.54 -5.84
N LEU A 266 16.25 14.13 -6.15
CA LEU A 266 16.87 12.91 -5.61
C LEU A 266 18.20 13.29 -4.94
N ASP A 267 18.34 13.05 -3.64
CA ASP A 267 19.51 13.46 -2.84
C ASP A 267 19.88 14.94 -3.08
N ASP A 268 18.91 15.84 -2.98
CA ASP A 268 18.99 17.30 -3.21
C ASP A 268 19.43 17.71 -4.63
N ARG A 269 19.43 16.78 -5.58
CA ARG A 269 19.75 17.05 -6.98
C ARG A 269 18.46 17.01 -7.82
N PRO A 270 18.28 17.94 -8.74
CA PRO A 270 17.16 17.88 -9.67
C PRO A 270 17.17 16.59 -10.49
N VAL A 271 15.99 15.99 -10.68
CA VAL A 271 15.75 14.92 -11.64
C VAL A 271 15.35 15.55 -12.97
N GLY A 272 16.02 15.19 -14.05
CA GLY A 272 15.80 15.82 -15.36
C GLY A 272 15.98 17.34 -15.30
N ASP A 273 14.94 18.07 -15.64
CA ASP A 273 14.90 19.54 -15.59
C ASP A 273 14.42 20.11 -14.23
N GLY A 274 14.17 19.24 -13.26
CA GLY A 274 13.70 19.61 -11.90
C GLY A 274 12.19 19.75 -11.78
N GLY A 275 11.42 19.45 -12.82
CA GLY A 275 9.97 19.42 -12.84
C GLY A 275 9.39 18.03 -13.03
N PRO A 276 8.06 17.83 -12.83
CA PRO A 276 7.38 16.59 -13.16
C PRO A 276 7.44 16.30 -14.66
N GLY A 277 8.00 15.14 -15.03
CA GLY A 277 8.21 14.79 -16.42
C GLY A 277 6.92 14.39 -17.18
N PRO A 278 6.90 14.50 -18.51
CA PRO A 278 5.71 14.32 -19.33
C PRO A 278 5.17 12.88 -19.31
N VAL A 279 6.04 11.87 -19.23
CA VAL A 279 5.62 10.45 -19.15
C VAL A 279 4.91 10.20 -17.82
N THR A 280 5.50 10.65 -16.73
CA THR A 280 4.93 10.55 -15.37
C THR A 280 3.55 11.22 -15.30
N MET A 281 3.44 12.45 -15.78
CA MET A 281 2.17 13.20 -15.74
C MET A 281 1.10 12.57 -16.62
N ARG A 282 1.49 12.01 -17.77
CA ARG A 282 0.55 11.26 -18.64
C ARG A 282 0.04 10.01 -17.94
N LEU A 283 0.93 9.21 -17.32
CA LEU A 283 0.55 8.01 -16.58
C LEU A 283 -0.32 8.35 -15.36
N ARG A 284 0.00 9.43 -14.64
CA ARG A 284 -0.80 9.93 -13.51
C ARG A 284 -2.22 10.28 -13.94
N ALA A 285 -2.38 11.00 -15.04
CA ALA A 285 -3.70 11.36 -15.57
C ALA A 285 -4.53 10.12 -15.92
N LEU A 286 -3.94 9.15 -16.63
CA LEU A 286 -4.60 7.89 -16.98
C LEU A 286 -4.92 7.04 -15.75
N TYR A 287 -4.06 7.02 -14.73
CA TYR A 287 -4.31 6.31 -13.49
C TYR A 287 -5.58 6.81 -12.80
N TRP A 288 -5.74 8.13 -12.65
CA TRP A 288 -6.94 8.69 -12.03
C TRP A 288 -8.19 8.54 -12.90
N GLN A 289 -8.06 8.55 -14.23
CA GLN A 289 -9.16 8.23 -15.15
C GLN A 289 -9.63 6.76 -15.00
N ALA A 290 -8.70 5.84 -14.76
CA ALA A 290 -9.02 4.42 -14.60
C ALA A 290 -9.94 4.13 -13.40
N HIS A 291 -10.04 5.03 -12.42
CA HIS A 291 -10.97 4.89 -11.29
C HIS A 291 -12.45 4.97 -11.71
N ALA A 292 -12.76 5.56 -12.84
CA ALA A 292 -14.13 5.58 -13.38
C ALA A 292 -14.45 4.34 -14.23
N ASP A 293 -13.45 3.55 -14.62
CA ASP A 293 -13.63 2.36 -15.46
C ASP A 293 -14.08 1.16 -14.61
N PRO A 294 -15.24 0.54 -14.91
CA PRO A 294 -15.72 -0.67 -14.22
C PRO A 294 -14.76 -1.86 -14.27
N LYS A 295 -13.84 -1.88 -15.24
CA LYS A 295 -12.76 -2.89 -15.31
C LYS A 295 -11.84 -2.85 -14.09
N TYR A 296 -11.60 -1.66 -13.55
CA TYR A 296 -10.65 -1.45 -12.47
C TYR A 296 -11.30 -1.09 -11.13
N SER A 297 -12.57 -0.72 -11.14
CA SER A 297 -13.20 -0.21 -9.92
C SER A 297 -14.61 -0.76 -9.70
N VAL A 298 -14.99 -0.91 -8.46
CA VAL A 298 -16.31 -1.35 -8.03
C VAL A 298 -16.93 -0.29 -7.10
N PRO A 299 -18.20 0.09 -7.27
CA PRO A 299 -18.89 1.00 -6.37
C PRO A 299 -18.91 0.44 -4.94
N VAL A 300 -18.75 1.32 -3.95
CA VAL A 300 -19.01 0.95 -2.55
C VAL A 300 -20.51 0.68 -2.40
N ASP A 301 -20.84 -0.42 -1.75
CA ASP A 301 -22.21 -0.73 -1.34
C ASP A 301 -22.52 -0.04 -0.01
N TYR A 302 -23.07 1.17 -0.08
CA TYR A 302 -23.46 1.94 1.11
C TYR A 302 -24.75 1.44 1.75
N ASP A 303 -25.54 0.60 1.06
CA ASP A 303 -26.78 0.04 1.60
C ASP A 303 -26.56 -1.21 2.47
N CYS A 304 -25.36 -1.81 2.40
CA CYS A 304 -25.01 -3.02 3.17
C CYS A 304 -25.09 -2.85 4.71
N ILE A 305 -25.13 -1.63 5.23
CA ILE A 305 -25.34 -1.34 6.66
C ILE A 305 -26.79 -1.51 7.11
N ARG A 306 -27.73 -1.58 6.16
CA ARG A 306 -29.17 -1.78 6.43
C ARG A 306 -29.53 -3.24 6.62
N GLU A 307 -28.66 -4.15 6.19
CA GLU A 307 -28.85 -5.58 6.38
C GLU A 307 -28.44 -6.01 7.79
N PRO A 308 -29.21 -6.85 8.50
CA PRO A 308 -28.77 -7.41 9.77
C PRO A 308 -27.50 -8.25 9.57
N ALA A 309 -26.59 -8.18 10.53
CA ALA A 309 -25.30 -8.88 10.54
C ALA A 309 -25.47 -10.40 10.61
#